data_281001ce8c00c260bd4dcfafb0afe48c
#
_entry.id   281001ce8c00c260bd4dcfafb0afe48c
#
_cell.length_a   1.000
_cell.length_b   1.000
_cell.length_c   1.000
_cell.angle_alpha   90.00
_cell.angle_beta   90.00
_cell.angle_gamma   90.00
#
_symmetry.space_group_name_H-M   'P 1'
#
loop_
_entity.id
_entity.type
_entity.pdbx_description
1 polymer ?
#
loop_
_entity_poly.entity_id
_entity_poly.type
_entity_poly.pdbx_seq_one_letter_code
_entity_poly.pdbx_strand_id
1 'polypeptide(L)'
;TIFTTLSENNVRLEFQLLAGENGKEIINEKKYLKFISPLLTDKKYQVERVYIYRYRGNCAKELRQKNIFLLGDAAHQIPPFAGQGLSSGLRDASNLCWKIAYVINNQFNDEILDTYQIERTEEVKNSIDSSIALGKLIDSLSVAFKDNTPLEEAIPPEAREQAYGKKLLTEQSINKGLFSTLVKDNNIGKLVPMTHFSKKNDNISIDEMFNSRFAVISSKDPKDSLNKDALSSYKAINAVFIDISEYNFLNPKFEELVDIGDMIVRPDKLIYGITSNEVN
;
A
#
# COMPACT_ATOMS: atom_id res chain seq x y z
N THR A 1 16.59 -8.29 -19.64
CA THR A 1 15.84 -7.33 -20.48
C THR A 1 14.37 -7.38 -20.13
N ILE A 2 13.76 -6.21 -19.89
CA ILE A 2 12.32 -6.09 -19.70
C ILE A 2 11.75 -5.43 -20.96
N PHE A 3 10.71 -6.01 -21.51
CA PHE A 3 9.97 -5.50 -22.65
C PHE A 3 8.57 -5.08 -22.20
N THR A 4 8.22 -3.81 -22.36
CA THR A 4 6.89 -3.29 -21.96
C THR A 4 6.25 -2.57 -23.14
N THR A 5 5.08 -3.02 -23.56
CA THR A 5 4.26 -2.30 -24.53
C THR A 5 3.58 -1.11 -23.85
N LEU A 6 3.79 0.08 -24.37
CA LEU A 6 3.18 1.32 -23.85
C LEU A 6 1.92 1.72 -24.62
N SER A 7 1.94 1.46 -25.94
CA SER A 7 0.82 1.67 -26.85
C SER A 7 0.99 0.76 -28.09
N GLU A 8 0.07 0.84 -29.05
CA GLU A 8 0.17 0.04 -30.28
C GLU A 8 1.50 0.19 -31.02
N ASN A 9 2.14 1.36 -30.95
CA ASN A 9 3.35 1.68 -31.69
C ASN A 9 4.57 1.98 -30.81
N ASN A 10 4.41 2.02 -29.48
CA ASN A 10 5.48 2.40 -28.58
C ASN A 10 5.80 1.27 -27.60
N VAL A 11 7.07 0.95 -27.51
CA VAL A 11 7.60 -0.04 -26.56
C VAL A 11 8.72 0.56 -25.72
N ARG A 12 8.83 0.10 -24.50
CA ARG A 12 9.93 0.42 -23.60
C ARG A 12 10.77 -0.83 -23.38
N LEU A 13 12.07 -0.69 -23.62
CA LEU A 13 13.06 -1.73 -23.38
C LEU A 13 13.95 -1.29 -22.22
N GLU A 14 14.08 -2.13 -21.23
CA GLU A 14 14.96 -1.89 -20.09
C GLU A 14 16.07 -2.94 -20.05
N PHE A 15 17.31 -2.48 -19.96
CA PHE A 15 18.49 -3.33 -19.88
C PHE A 15 19.24 -3.01 -18.58
N GLN A 16 19.56 -4.04 -17.83
CA GLN A 16 20.40 -3.90 -16.66
C GLN A 16 21.84 -3.66 -17.08
N LEU A 17 22.46 -2.64 -16.52
CA LEU A 17 23.90 -2.43 -16.66
C LEU A 17 24.64 -3.41 -15.74
N LEU A 18 25.62 -4.09 -16.31
CA LEU A 18 26.47 -5.04 -15.57
C LEU A 18 27.60 -4.30 -14.84
N ALA A 19 28.25 -4.99 -13.91
CA ALA A 19 29.39 -4.46 -13.21
C ALA A 19 30.51 -4.09 -14.19
N GLY A 20 31.01 -2.85 -14.09
CA GLY A 20 32.02 -2.31 -14.98
C GLY A 20 31.50 -1.60 -16.24
N GLU A 21 30.20 -1.68 -16.54
CA GLU A 21 29.64 -0.94 -17.67
C GLU A 21 29.37 0.53 -17.31
N ASN A 22 29.76 1.43 -18.21
CA ASN A 22 29.53 2.86 -18.09
C ASN A 22 28.30 3.26 -18.91
N GLY A 23 27.18 3.51 -18.23
CA GLY A 23 25.93 3.87 -18.90
C GLY A 23 26.02 5.15 -19.74
N LYS A 24 26.83 6.15 -19.34
CA LYS A 24 27.02 7.37 -20.15
C LYS A 24 27.72 7.05 -21.48
N GLU A 25 28.70 6.19 -21.45
CA GLU A 25 29.42 5.71 -22.66
C GLU A 25 28.47 4.92 -23.56
N ILE A 26 27.66 4.04 -22.97
CA ILE A 26 26.65 3.25 -23.69
C ILE A 26 25.68 4.16 -24.45
N ILE A 27 25.24 5.26 -23.84
CA ILE A 27 24.35 6.24 -24.49
C ILE A 27 25.07 7.03 -25.56
N ASN A 28 26.21 7.65 -25.23
CA ASN A 28 26.94 8.55 -26.13
C ASN A 28 27.43 7.86 -27.40
N GLU A 29 27.88 6.62 -27.28
CA GLU A 29 28.37 5.82 -28.40
C GLU A 29 27.28 4.96 -29.04
N LYS A 30 26.02 5.17 -28.66
CA LYS A 30 24.90 4.39 -29.15
C LYS A 30 25.04 2.87 -28.99
N LYS A 31 25.85 2.43 -28.03
CA LYS A 31 26.09 1.00 -27.77
C LYS A 31 24.81 0.25 -27.40
N TYR A 32 23.80 0.97 -26.89
CA TYR A 32 22.47 0.42 -26.61
C TYR A 32 21.79 -0.24 -27.83
N LEU A 33 22.18 0.16 -29.06
CA LEU A 33 21.64 -0.45 -30.29
C LEU A 33 21.98 -1.94 -30.39
N LYS A 34 23.11 -2.39 -29.81
CA LYS A 34 23.48 -3.80 -29.74
C LYS A 34 22.48 -4.63 -28.91
N PHE A 35 21.80 -4.01 -27.94
CA PHE A 35 20.80 -4.69 -27.12
C PHE A 35 19.43 -4.70 -27.80
N ILE A 36 19.12 -3.69 -28.63
CA ILE A 36 17.84 -3.54 -29.31
C ILE A 36 17.77 -4.40 -30.57
N SER A 37 18.84 -4.38 -31.39
CA SER A 37 18.86 -5.03 -32.70
C SER A 37 18.42 -6.50 -32.69
N PRO A 38 18.86 -7.35 -31.75
CA PRO A 38 18.39 -8.75 -31.69
C PRO A 38 16.91 -8.92 -31.39
N LEU A 39 16.27 -7.91 -30.78
CA LEU A 39 14.87 -7.98 -30.37
C LEU A 39 13.92 -7.45 -31.44
N LEU A 40 14.42 -6.65 -32.40
CA LEU A 40 13.63 -5.95 -33.41
C LEU A 40 14.17 -6.19 -34.83
N THR A 41 14.64 -7.40 -35.12
CA THR A 41 15.36 -7.77 -36.37
C THR A 41 14.59 -7.42 -37.64
N ASP A 42 13.27 -7.59 -37.65
CA ASP A 42 12.45 -7.44 -38.85
C ASP A 42 11.56 -6.19 -38.84
N LYS A 43 11.79 -5.27 -37.89
CA LYS A 43 10.95 -4.08 -37.72
C LYS A 43 11.72 -2.80 -37.92
N LYS A 44 11.12 -1.86 -38.64
CA LYS A 44 11.59 -0.48 -38.66
C LYS A 44 11.21 0.18 -37.33
N TYR A 45 12.19 0.73 -36.63
CA TYR A 45 11.97 1.42 -35.36
C TYR A 45 12.74 2.75 -35.32
N GLN A 46 12.25 3.65 -34.49
CA GLN A 46 12.94 4.89 -34.14
C GLN A 46 13.11 4.92 -32.63
N VAL A 47 14.32 5.25 -32.18
CA VAL A 47 14.58 5.44 -30.74
C VAL A 47 14.20 6.86 -30.37
N GLU A 48 13.17 7.02 -29.56
CA GLU A 48 12.70 8.33 -29.11
C GLU A 48 13.56 8.87 -27.97
N ARG A 49 13.85 8.02 -26.97
CA ARG A 49 14.59 8.41 -25.76
C ARG A 49 15.42 7.27 -25.21
N VAL A 50 16.56 7.62 -24.61
CA VAL A 50 17.40 6.69 -23.86
C VAL A 50 17.79 7.36 -22.54
N TYR A 51 17.59 6.67 -21.42
CA TYR A 51 17.91 7.15 -20.09
C TYR A 51 18.65 6.09 -19.28
N ILE A 52 19.44 6.55 -18.32
CA ILE A 52 19.99 5.72 -17.25
C ILE A 52 19.19 5.98 -16.00
N TYR A 53 18.58 4.93 -15.48
CA TYR A 53 17.94 4.97 -14.18
C TYR A 53 18.83 4.33 -13.12
N ARG A 54 18.85 4.93 -11.96
CA ARG A 54 19.44 4.34 -10.76
C ARG A 54 18.34 4.13 -9.75
N TYR A 55 18.04 2.88 -9.48
CA TYR A 55 17.08 2.54 -8.44
C TYR A 55 17.73 2.67 -7.07
N ARG A 56 16.99 3.23 -6.14
CA ARG A 56 17.43 3.40 -4.76
C ARG A 56 16.29 3.01 -3.84
N GLY A 57 16.64 2.37 -2.71
CA GLY A 57 15.73 2.13 -1.60
C GLY A 57 16.10 3.08 -0.47
N ASN A 58 15.44 4.22 -0.35
CA ASN A 58 15.71 5.22 0.67
C ASN A 58 14.41 5.69 1.31
N CYS A 59 14.49 6.00 2.61
CA CYS A 59 13.42 6.67 3.33
C CYS A 59 14.02 7.84 4.09
N ALA A 60 13.35 8.98 4.10
CA ALA A 60 13.74 10.13 4.90
C ALA A 60 13.73 9.75 6.39
N LYS A 61 14.65 10.30 7.18
CA LYS A 61 14.71 10.05 8.62
C LYS A 61 13.51 10.65 9.35
N GLU A 62 13.05 11.80 8.89
CA GLU A 62 11.93 12.54 9.44
C GLU A 62 10.96 12.84 8.31
N LEU A 63 9.70 12.42 8.46
CA LEU A 63 8.62 12.70 7.53
C LEU A 63 7.84 13.96 7.94
N ARG A 64 7.99 14.40 9.18
CA ARG A 64 7.38 15.61 9.73
C ARG A 64 8.43 16.48 10.41
N GLN A 65 8.43 17.76 10.09
CA GLN A 65 9.14 18.77 10.86
C GLN A 65 8.22 19.98 11.07
N LYS A 66 7.66 20.12 12.27
CA LYS A 66 6.62 21.11 12.59
C LYS A 66 5.42 20.99 11.62
N ASN A 67 5.19 22.03 10.78
CA ASN A 67 4.10 22.09 9.81
C ASN A 67 4.53 21.66 8.38
N ILE A 68 5.72 21.08 8.24
CA ILE A 68 6.23 20.58 6.96
C ILE A 68 6.17 19.07 6.97
N PHE A 69 5.62 18.48 5.91
CA PHE A 69 5.48 17.04 5.73
C PHE A 69 6.08 16.61 4.40
N LEU A 70 6.73 15.46 4.40
CA LEU A 70 7.21 14.78 3.19
C LEU A 70 6.30 13.61 2.87
N LEU A 71 5.92 13.48 1.58
CA LEU A 71 5.07 12.41 1.06
C LEU A 71 5.64 11.90 -0.27
N GLY A 72 5.29 10.66 -0.61
CA GLY A 72 5.67 10.04 -1.88
C GLY A 72 7.18 10.05 -2.12
N ASP A 73 7.61 10.31 -3.33
CA ASP A 73 9.03 10.28 -3.74
C ASP A 73 9.91 11.29 -2.98
N ALA A 74 9.32 12.34 -2.39
CA ALA A 74 10.04 13.27 -1.52
C ALA A 74 10.36 12.65 -0.15
N ALA A 75 9.52 11.73 0.32
CA ALA A 75 9.68 11.02 1.59
C ALA A 75 10.49 9.72 1.43
N HIS A 76 10.29 9.00 0.33
CA HIS A 76 10.90 7.69 0.11
C HIS A 76 11.05 7.35 -1.36
N GLN A 77 12.09 6.63 -1.68
CA GLN A 77 12.35 6.06 -2.99
C GLN A 77 12.26 4.54 -2.90
N ILE A 78 11.31 3.96 -3.60
CA ILE A 78 11.08 2.51 -3.63
C ILE A 78 11.54 1.98 -4.99
N PRO A 79 12.40 0.95 -5.05
CA PRO A 79 12.77 0.33 -6.33
C PRO A 79 11.51 -0.16 -7.07
N PRO A 80 11.49 -0.13 -8.42
CA PRO A 80 10.26 -0.32 -9.18
C PRO A 80 9.79 -1.78 -9.30
N PHE A 81 10.55 -2.74 -8.80
CA PHE A 81 10.32 -4.17 -9.04
C PHE A 81 8.95 -4.68 -8.59
N ALA A 82 8.42 -4.13 -7.51
CA ALA A 82 7.07 -4.45 -7.04
C ALA A 82 6.01 -3.41 -7.44
N GLY A 83 6.37 -2.35 -8.17
CA GLY A 83 5.44 -1.30 -8.60
C GLY A 83 4.83 -0.48 -7.46
N GLN A 84 5.41 -0.48 -6.26
CA GLN A 84 4.79 0.06 -5.03
C GLN A 84 4.95 1.58 -4.84
N GLY A 85 5.78 2.28 -5.62
CA GLY A 85 6.07 3.70 -5.39
C GLY A 85 4.83 4.58 -5.40
N LEU A 86 4.04 4.55 -6.48
CA LEU A 86 2.81 5.33 -6.59
C LEU A 86 1.80 4.96 -5.48
N SER A 87 1.57 3.68 -5.27
CA SER A 87 0.62 3.21 -4.26
C SER A 87 1.04 3.65 -2.85
N SER A 88 2.35 3.62 -2.54
CA SER A 88 2.87 4.10 -1.25
C SER A 88 2.63 5.60 -1.06
N GLY A 89 2.88 6.41 -2.09
CA GLY A 89 2.58 7.85 -2.05
C GLY A 89 1.09 8.16 -1.87
N LEU A 90 0.20 7.38 -2.51
CA LEU A 90 -1.24 7.51 -2.29
C LEU A 90 -1.64 7.15 -0.85
N ARG A 91 -1.01 6.12 -0.27
CA ARG A 91 -1.22 5.77 1.15
C ARG A 91 -0.70 6.84 2.11
N ASP A 92 0.42 7.50 1.78
CA ASP A 92 0.90 8.65 2.56
C ASP A 92 -0.15 9.75 2.59
N ALA A 93 -0.67 10.13 1.43
CA ALA A 93 -1.72 11.14 1.31
C ALA A 93 -3.00 10.70 2.05
N SER A 94 -3.45 9.48 1.85
CA SER A 94 -4.61 8.92 2.54
C SER A 94 -4.45 8.96 4.06
N ASN A 95 -3.26 8.64 4.59
CA ASN A 95 -2.98 8.63 6.01
C ASN A 95 -2.90 10.05 6.61
N LEU A 96 -2.29 10.99 5.91
CA LEU A 96 -2.02 12.34 6.45
C LEU A 96 -3.19 13.31 6.27
N CYS A 97 -3.88 13.30 5.12
CA CYS A 97 -4.85 14.34 4.78
C CYS A 97 -6.02 14.43 5.78
N TRP A 98 -6.56 13.30 6.21
CA TRP A 98 -7.64 13.32 7.20
C TRP A 98 -7.17 13.81 8.57
N LYS A 99 -5.94 13.46 8.99
CA LYS A 99 -5.36 13.93 10.25
C LYS A 99 -5.24 15.46 10.26
N ILE A 100 -4.73 16.02 9.15
CA ILE A 100 -4.65 17.49 8.98
C ILE A 100 -6.05 18.11 9.04
N ALA A 101 -7.03 17.54 8.33
CA ALA A 101 -8.40 18.04 8.31
C ALA A 101 -9.01 18.06 9.72
N TYR A 102 -8.80 17.01 10.49
CA TYR A 102 -9.33 16.91 11.87
C TYR A 102 -8.65 17.90 12.82
N VAL A 103 -7.34 18.17 12.66
CA VAL A 103 -6.64 19.19 13.45
C VAL A 103 -7.13 20.60 13.09
N ILE A 104 -7.25 20.92 11.79
CA ILE A 104 -7.77 22.23 11.34
C ILE A 104 -9.18 22.49 11.87
N ASN A 105 -10.01 21.45 11.94
CA ASN A 105 -11.38 21.55 12.43
C ASN A 105 -11.49 21.43 13.97
N ASN A 106 -10.37 21.48 14.70
CA ASN A 106 -10.30 21.36 16.16
C ASN A 106 -10.95 20.10 16.74
N GLN A 107 -10.96 19.00 15.96
CA GLN A 107 -11.48 17.70 16.41
C GLN A 107 -10.41 16.85 17.09
N PHE A 108 -9.14 17.10 16.76
CA PHE A 108 -7.95 16.48 17.37
C PHE A 108 -6.87 17.51 17.64
N ASN A 109 -5.99 17.20 18.61
CA ASN A 109 -4.77 17.96 18.86
C ASN A 109 -3.72 17.70 17.78
N ASP A 110 -2.76 18.62 17.64
CA ASP A 110 -1.65 18.55 16.66
C ASP A 110 -0.79 17.27 16.79
N GLU A 111 -0.74 16.68 17.98
CA GLU A 111 -0.02 15.44 18.28
C GLU A 111 -0.45 14.25 17.41
N ILE A 112 -1.68 14.25 16.90
CA ILE A 112 -2.14 13.19 15.98
C ILE A 112 -1.28 13.15 14.71
N LEU A 113 -0.73 14.28 14.28
CA LEU A 113 0.09 14.39 13.08
C LEU A 113 1.46 13.67 13.23
N ASP A 114 1.95 13.46 14.46
CA ASP A 114 3.17 12.68 14.70
C ASP A 114 2.98 11.19 14.38
N THR A 115 1.74 10.71 14.48
CA THR A 115 1.42 9.33 14.13
C THR A 115 1.63 9.04 12.64
N TYR A 116 1.63 10.06 11.77
CA TYR A 116 1.94 9.92 10.35
C TYR A 116 3.31 9.28 10.13
N GLN A 117 4.35 9.85 10.74
CA GLN A 117 5.69 9.30 10.63
C GLN A 117 5.79 7.88 11.21
N ILE A 118 5.17 7.65 12.38
CA ILE A 118 5.21 6.35 13.06
C ILE A 118 4.58 5.27 12.16
N GLU A 119 3.42 5.55 11.61
CA GLU A 119 2.64 4.63 10.79
C GLU A 119 3.28 4.38 9.43
N ARG A 120 3.77 5.44 8.77
CA ARG A 120 4.26 5.33 7.40
C ARG A 120 5.68 4.80 7.26
N THR A 121 6.57 5.13 8.24
CA THR A 121 7.99 4.72 8.13
C THR A 121 8.15 3.20 8.13
N GLU A 122 7.41 2.46 8.95
CA GLU A 122 7.52 1.01 9.02
C GLU A 122 7.00 0.36 7.72
N GLU A 123 5.84 0.79 7.24
CA GLU A 123 5.26 0.24 6.00
C GLU A 123 6.12 0.54 4.77
N VAL A 124 6.66 1.76 4.68
CA VAL A 124 7.56 2.15 3.59
C VAL A 124 8.83 1.31 3.59
N LYS A 125 9.45 1.09 4.75
CA LYS A 125 10.63 0.22 4.87
C LYS A 125 10.33 -1.20 4.40
N ASN A 126 9.22 -1.77 4.83
CA ASN A 126 8.78 -3.10 4.38
C ASN A 126 8.59 -3.16 2.84
N SER A 127 8.03 -2.10 2.26
CA SER A 127 7.86 -1.99 0.80
C SER A 127 9.19 -1.89 0.07
N ILE A 128 10.17 -1.15 0.63
CA ILE A 128 11.54 -1.05 0.09
C ILE A 128 12.22 -2.41 0.13
N ASP A 129 12.20 -3.08 1.29
CA ASP A 129 12.87 -4.36 1.49
C ASP A 129 12.28 -5.45 0.58
N SER A 130 10.96 -5.51 0.47
CA SER A 130 10.26 -6.42 -0.45
C SER A 130 10.63 -6.15 -1.91
N SER A 131 10.71 -4.88 -2.29
CA SER A 131 11.10 -4.49 -3.66
C SER A 131 12.55 -4.86 -3.97
N ILE A 132 13.46 -4.66 -3.01
CA ILE A 132 14.87 -5.06 -3.15
C ILE A 132 14.98 -6.59 -3.26
N ALA A 133 14.24 -7.34 -2.44
CA ALA A 133 14.24 -8.80 -2.49
C ALA A 133 13.75 -9.32 -3.86
N LEU A 134 12.70 -8.71 -4.41
CA LEU A 134 12.21 -9.05 -5.75
C LEU A 134 13.23 -8.72 -6.84
N GLY A 135 13.94 -7.60 -6.73
CA GLY A 135 15.02 -7.25 -7.64
C GLY A 135 16.14 -8.31 -7.64
N LYS A 136 16.58 -8.75 -6.46
CA LYS A 136 17.58 -9.82 -6.32
C LYS A 136 17.09 -11.15 -6.91
N LEU A 137 15.82 -11.47 -6.75
CA LEU A 137 15.21 -12.65 -7.35
C LEU A 137 15.27 -12.58 -8.90
N ILE A 138 14.91 -11.43 -9.47
CA ILE A 138 15.00 -11.20 -10.93
C ILE A 138 16.43 -11.35 -11.43
N ASP A 139 17.40 -10.85 -10.69
CA ASP A 139 18.84 -11.02 -11.03
C ASP A 139 19.25 -12.49 -11.01
N SER A 140 18.88 -13.23 -9.98
CA SER A 140 19.17 -14.67 -9.85
C SER A 140 18.53 -15.47 -11.00
N LEU A 141 17.29 -15.19 -11.35
CA LEU A 141 16.62 -15.81 -12.49
C LEU A 141 17.31 -15.50 -13.82
N SER A 142 17.78 -14.26 -13.99
CA SER A 142 18.49 -13.83 -15.20
C SER A 142 19.80 -14.61 -15.40
N VAL A 143 20.53 -14.86 -14.31
CA VAL A 143 21.75 -15.69 -14.33
C VAL A 143 21.42 -17.14 -14.65
N ALA A 144 20.40 -17.70 -14.01
CA ALA A 144 19.97 -19.08 -14.24
C ALA A 144 19.60 -19.35 -15.69
N PHE A 145 18.81 -18.46 -16.30
CA PHE A 145 18.45 -18.58 -17.71
C PHE A 145 19.64 -18.51 -18.64
N LYS A 146 20.66 -17.70 -18.32
CA LYS A 146 21.88 -17.58 -19.10
C LYS A 146 22.73 -18.85 -19.02
N ASP A 147 22.83 -19.45 -17.86
CA ASP A 147 23.68 -20.58 -17.56
C ASP A 147 22.98 -21.93 -17.70
N ASN A 148 21.72 -21.94 -18.16
CA ASN A 148 20.82 -23.12 -18.20
C ASN A 148 20.73 -23.86 -16.86
N THR A 149 20.84 -23.14 -15.75
CA THR A 149 20.68 -23.70 -14.41
C THR A 149 19.20 -23.96 -14.12
N PRO A 150 18.83 -25.11 -13.55
CA PRO A 150 17.45 -25.36 -13.14
C PRO A 150 16.94 -24.25 -12.18
N LEU A 151 15.73 -23.78 -12.40
CA LEU A 151 15.14 -22.69 -11.58
C LEU A 151 15.13 -23.02 -10.08
N GLU A 152 14.99 -24.29 -9.76
CA GLU A 152 15.03 -24.80 -8.40
C GLU A 152 16.39 -24.62 -7.72
N GLU A 153 17.48 -24.64 -8.46
CA GLU A 153 18.83 -24.41 -7.96
C GLU A 153 19.18 -22.92 -7.93
N ALA A 154 18.67 -22.18 -8.92
CA ALA A 154 18.97 -20.77 -9.10
C ALA A 154 18.30 -19.84 -8.12
N ILE A 155 17.12 -20.21 -7.60
CA ILE A 155 16.37 -19.40 -6.65
C ILE A 155 16.73 -19.86 -5.22
N PRO A 156 17.35 -18.99 -4.40
CA PRO A 156 17.60 -19.32 -2.99
C PRO A 156 16.32 -19.72 -2.27
N PRO A 157 16.35 -20.71 -1.35
CA PRO A 157 15.17 -21.17 -0.62
C PRO A 157 14.38 -20.03 0.04
N GLU A 158 15.10 -19.07 0.62
CA GLU A 158 14.50 -17.87 1.26
C GLU A 158 13.77 -16.98 0.23
N ALA A 159 14.31 -16.84 -0.98
CA ALA A 159 13.67 -16.08 -2.06
C ALA A 159 12.46 -16.83 -2.64
N ARG A 160 12.46 -18.16 -2.62
CA ARG A 160 11.29 -18.97 -2.98
C ARG A 160 10.16 -18.77 -1.96
N GLU A 161 10.47 -18.85 -0.69
CA GLU A 161 9.51 -18.64 0.38
C GLU A 161 8.91 -17.23 0.34
N GLN A 162 9.71 -16.23 -0.01
CA GLN A 162 9.25 -14.86 -0.21
C GLN A 162 8.46 -14.67 -1.51
N ALA A 163 8.85 -15.33 -2.61
CA ALA A 163 8.19 -15.23 -3.91
C ALA A 163 6.90 -16.06 -4.00
N TYR A 164 6.89 -17.25 -3.42
CA TYR A 164 5.74 -18.16 -3.39
C TYR A 164 4.91 -18.01 -2.10
N GLY A 165 5.52 -17.54 -1.02
CA GLY A 165 4.80 -17.15 0.18
C GLY A 165 4.06 -15.85 -0.06
N LYS A 166 2.82 -15.78 0.40
CA LYS A 166 1.93 -14.60 0.34
C LYS A 166 2.54 -13.27 0.82
N LYS A 167 3.83 -13.23 1.21
CA LYS A 167 4.50 -12.07 1.80
C LYS A 167 4.94 -10.99 0.81
N LEU A 168 5.09 -11.26 -0.49
CA LEU A 168 5.42 -10.24 -1.50
C LEU A 168 4.26 -9.27 -1.78
N LEU A 169 3.03 -9.70 -1.49
CA LEU A 169 1.81 -8.91 -1.59
C LEU A 169 1.03 -8.96 -0.27
N THR A 170 1.73 -8.93 0.86
CA THR A 170 1.10 -9.01 2.19
C THR A 170 0.04 -7.94 2.37
N GLU A 171 -1.06 -8.35 2.96
CA GLU A 171 -2.04 -7.45 3.56
C GLU A 171 -1.28 -6.41 4.37
N GLN A 172 -1.34 -5.17 3.91
CA GLN A 172 -0.65 -4.09 4.59
C GLN A 172 -1.32 -3.88 5.94
N SER A 173 -0.55 -4.05 6.98
CA SER A 173 -0.97 -3.74 8.35
C SER A 173 -0.02 -2.73 8.95
N ILE A 174 -0.58 -1.76 9.64
CA ILE A 174 0.16 -0.80 10.44
C ILE A 174 0.04 -1.23 11.89
N ASN A 175 1.15 -1.63 12.50
CA ASN A 175 1.15 -2.21 13.85
C ASN A 175 1.36 -1.18 14.96
N LYS A 176 1.70 0.06 14.61
CA LYS A 176 1.97 1.15 15.55
C LYS A 176 1.35 2.43 15.04
N GLY A 177 0.83 3.25 15.94
CA GLY A 177 0.23 4.53 15.59
C GLY A 177 -1.08 4.76 16.32
N LEU A 178 -2.03 5.42 15.67
CA LEU A 178 -3.33 5.74 16.21
C LEU A 178 -4.30 4.56 16.11
N PHE A 179 -4.26 3.68 17.08
CA PHE A 179 -5.14 2.52 17.20
C PHE A 179 -5.65 2.33 18.63
N SER A 180 -6.79 1.66 18.77
CA SER A 180 -7.32 1.30 20.07
C SER A 180 -6.39 0.31 20.79
N THR A 181 -6.16 0.55 22.06
CA THR A 181 -5.39 -0.35 22.92
C THR A 181 -6.29 -1.16 23.86
N LEU A 182 -7.61 -0.95 23.79
CA LEU A 182 -8.58 -1.56 24.70
C LEU A 182 -8.76 -3.06 24.44
N VAL A 183 -8.74 -3.45 23.17
CA VAL A 183 -8.84 -4.84 22.73
C VAL A 183 -7.66 -5.18 21.84
N LYS A 184 -7.04 -6.34 22.07
CA LYS A 184 -5.99 -6.86 21.19
C LYS A 184 -6.65 -7.75 20.14
N ASP A 185 -6.71 -7.29 18.91
CA ASP A 185 -7.18 -8.04 17.77
C ASP A 185 -6.18 -7.93 16.61
N ASN A 186 -5.96 -9.04 15.92
CA ASN A 186 -5.00 -9.12 14.81
C ASN A 186 -5.46 -8.37 13.55
N ASN A 187 -6.69 -7.88 13.52
CA ASN A 187 -7.24 -7.10 12.40
C ASN A 187 -7.05 -5.60 12.61
N ILE A 188 -6.73 -5.14 13.82
CA ILE A 188 -6.41 -3.73 14.08
C ILE A 188 -5.20 -3.32 13.24
N GLY A 189 -5.30 -2.16 12.58
CA GLY A 189 -4.28 -1.64 11.69
C GLY A 189 -4.30 -2.22 10.27
N LYS A 190 -5.18 -3.18 9.96
CA LYS A 190 -5.42 -3.65 8.59
C LYS A 190 -6.46 -2.81 7.89
N LEU A 191 -6.44 -2.84 6.56
CA LEU A 191 -7.51 -2.26 5.76
C LEU A 191 -8.81 -3.06 5.97
N VAL A 192 -9.90 -2.33 6.12
CA VAL A 192 -11.23 -2.95 6.12
C VAL A 192 -11.47 -3.64 4.78
N PRO A 193 -12.00 -4.87 4.75
CA PRO A 193 -12.27 -5.57 3.50
C PRO A 193 -13.26 -4.79 2.63
N MET A 194 -12.90 -4.56 1.38
CA MET A 194 -13.78 -3.87 0.43
C MET A 194 -15.05 -4.69 0.20
N THR A 195 -16.19 -4.06 0.35
CA THR A 195 -17.49 -4.68 0.12
C THR A 195 -18.49 -3.66 -0.42
N HIS A 196 -19.56 -4.16 -1.01
CA HIS A 196 -20.74 -3.40 -1.37
C HIS A 196 -21.90 -3.84 -0.49
N PHE A 197 -22.68 -2.90 -0.05
CA PHE A 197 -23.87 -3.10 0.74
C PHE A 197 -25.08 -2.94 -0.15
N SER A 198 -25.93 -3.93 -0.21
CA SER A 198 -27.17 -3.88 -0.97
C SER A 198 -28.37 -3.91 -0.02
N LYS A 199 -29.27 -2.94 -0.20
CA LYS A 199 -30.57 -2.89 0.48
C LYS A 199 -31.64 -2.51 -0.53
N LYS A 200 -32.58 -3.42 -0.80
CA LYS A 200 -33.59 -3.27 -1.86
C LYS A 200 -32.94 -3.05 -3.24
N ASN A 201 -33.02 -1.83 -3.80
CA ASN A 201 -32.48 -1.47 -5.11
C ASN A 201 -31.18 -0.63 -5.02
N ASP A 202 -30.74 -0.29 -3.81
CA ASP A 202 -29.54 0.51 -3.59
C ASP A 202 -28.33 -0.40 -3.43
N ASN A 203 -27.26 -0.05 -4.09
CA ASN A 203 -25.97 -0.72 -3.97
C ASN A 203 -24.91 0.35 -3.69
N ILE A 204 -24.44 0.39 -2.46
CA ILE A 204 -23.55 1.43 -1.93
C ILE A 204 -22.23 0.81 -1.57
N SER A 205 -21.13 1.39 -2.02
CA SER A 205 -19.79 0.96 -1.60
C SER A 205 -19.51 1.38 -0.16
N ILE A 206 -18.61 0.63 0.50
CA ILE A 206 -18.16 0.99 1.85
C ILE A 206 -17.54 2.40 1.88
N ASP A 207 -16.91 2.82 0.79
CA ASP A 207 -16.29 4.14 0.65
C ASP A 207 -17.31 5.27 0.66
N GLU A 208 -18.42 5.09 -0.02
CA GLU A 208 -19.55 6.05 -0.02
C GLU A 208 -20.21 6.16 1.34
N MET A 209 -20.32 5.03 2.06
CA MET A 209 -20.89 5.03 3.42
C MET A 209 -20.03 5.81 4.41
N PHE A 210 -18.72 5.71 4.34
CA PHE A 210 -17.80 6.39 5.28
C PHE A 210 -17.67 7.88 5.02
N ASN A 211 -17.74 8.29 3.77
CA ASN A 211 -17.57 9.69 3.36
C ASN A 211 -16.33 10.35 4.01
N SER A 212 -15.19 9.67 4.00
CA SER A 212 -13.91 10.11 4.58
C SER A 212 -13.97 10.49 6.08
N ARG A 213 -14.85 9.86 6.85
CA ARG A 213 -14.98 10.06 8.29
C ARG A 213 -14.67 8.78 9.06
N PHE A 214 -14.48 8.90 10.37
CA PHE A 214 -14.56 7.72 11.23
C PHE A 214 -15.93 7.06 11.07
N ALA A 215 -15.96 5.74 11.07
CA ALA A 215 -17.19 4.97 11.02
C ALA A 215 -17.22 3.96 12.15
N VAL A 216 -18.39 3.83 12.77
CA VAL A 216 -18.71 2.74 13.70
C VAL A 216 -19.71 1.86 13.00
N ILE A 217 -19.32 0.63 12.72
CA ILE A 217 -20.10 -0.35 11.98
C ILE A 217 -20.52 -1.46 12.93
N SER A 218 -21.81 -1.77 12.97
CA SER A 218 -22.37 -2.78 13.85
C SER A 218 -23.45 -3.59 13.14
N SER A 219 -23.65 -4.83 13.56
CA SER A 219 -24.78 -5.68 13.18
C SER A 219 -26.11 -5.28 13.83
N LYS A 220 -26.12 -4.22 14.63
CA LYS A 220 -27.27 -3.58 15.27
C LYS A 220 -27.04 -2.07 15.33
N ASP A 221 -28.01 -1.27 15.82
CA ASP A 221 -27.78 0.17 15.95
C ASP A 221 -26.54 0.43 16.83
N PRO A 222 -25.45 1.01 16.30
CA PRO A 222 -24.22 1.26 17.06
C PRO A 222 -24.44 2.21 18.24
N LYS A 223 -25.51 3.00 18.24
CA LYS A 223 -25.85 3.91 19.35
C LYS A 223 -26.35 3.17 20.58
N ASP A 224 -26.88 1.97 20.39
CA ASP A 224 -27.38 1.11 21.48
C ASP A 224 -26.28 0.19 22.02
N SER A 225 -25.24 -0.08 21.21
CA SER A 225 -24.12 -0.97 21.58
C SER A 225 -22.99 -0.24 22.30
N LEU A 226 -22.77 1.04 21.99
CA LEU A 226 -21.71 1.85 22.60
C LEU A 226 -22.12 2.40 23.97
N ASN A 227 -21.17 2.43 24.91
CA ASN A 227 -21.39 3.18 26.14
C ASN A 227 -21.49 4.69 25.88
N LYS A 228 -22.04 5.45 26.82
CA LYS A 228 -22.35 6.90 26.67
C LYS A 228 -21.10 7.72 26.36
N ASP A 229 -19.96 7.40 26.95
CA ASP A 229 -18.72 8.17 26.79
C ASP A 229 -18.11 7.93 25.40
N ALA A 230 -18.06 6.69 24.94
CA ALA A 230 -17.64 6.33 23.60
C ALA A 230 -18.56 6.96 22.53
N LEU A 231 -19.87 6.87 22.72
CA LEU A 231 -20.84 7.48 21.82
C LEU A 231 -20.67 9.01 21.73
N SER A 232 -20.45 9.67 22.88
CA SER A 232 -20.19 11.11 22.93
C SER A 232 -18.90 11.48 22.19
N SER A 233 -17.83 10.71 22.41
CA SER A 233 -16.54 10.93 21.77
C SER A 233 -16.61 10.78 20.25
N TYR A 234 -17.25 9.72 19.73
CA TYR A 234 -17.42 9.53 18.29
C TYR A 234 -18.33 10.58 17.66
N LYS A 235 -19.37 11.05 18.36
CA LYS A 235 -20.18 12.18 17.90
C LYS A 235 -19.40 13.48 17.83
N ALA A 236 -18.51 13.73 18.79
CA ALA A 236 -17.68 14.94 18.82
C ALA A 236 -16.74 15.05 17.60
N ILE A 237 -16.26 13.92 17.09
CA ILE A 237 -15.45 13.87 15.87
C ILE A 237 -16.27 13.66 14.59
N ASN A 238 -17.58 13.79 14.66
CA ASN A 238 -18.51 13.63 13.53
C ASN A 238 -18.39 12.26 12.84
N ALA A 239 -18.24 11.19 13.61
CA ALA A 239 -18.21 9.83 13.10
C ALA A 239 -19.56 9.42 12.50
N VAL A 240 -19.53 8.53 11.50
CA VAL A 240 -20.72 7.90 10.92
C VAL A 240 -21.06 6.65 11.73
N PHE A 241 -22.35 6.45 12.01
CA PHE A 241 -22.84 5.25 12.67
C PHE A 241 -23.61 4.43 11.63
N ILE A 242 -23.15 3.20 11.38
CA ILE A 242 -23.67 2.33 10.32
C ILE A 242 -24.22 1.06 10.95
N ASP A 243 -25.53 0.92 10.90
CA ASP A 243 -26.25 -0.31 11.21
C ASP A 243 -26.37 -1.14 9.93
N ILE A 244 -25.70 -2.29 9.89
CA ILE A 244 -25.70 -3.18 8.72
C ILE A 244 -26.71 -4.32 8.84
N SER A 245 -27.56 -4.36 9.85
CA SER A 245 -28.53 -5.45 10.09
C SER A 245 -29.48 -5.69 8.92
N GLU A 246 -29.77 -4.65 8.13
CA GLU A 246 -30.67 -4.73 6.99
C GLU A 246 -29.97 -4.76 5.62
N TYR A 247 -28.64 -4.84 5.60
CA TYR A 247 -27.86 -4.89 4.38
C TYR A 247 -27.38 -6.32 4.07
N ASN A 248 -27.39 -6.66 2.79
CA ASN A 248 -26.66 -7.82 2.30
C ASN A 248 -25.27 -7.37 1.83
N PHE A 249 -24.25 -8.14 2.10
CA PHE A 249 -22.88 -7.87 1.66
C PHE A 249 -22.21 -9.18 1.19
N LEU A 250 -21.30 -9.07 0.22
CA LEU A 250 -20.77 -10.21 -0.49
C LEU A 250 -19.36 -10.63 -0.05
N ASN A 251 -18.78 -9.97 0.97
CA ASN A 251 -17.43 -10.27 1.40
C ASN A 251 -17.41 -11.05 2.72
N PRO A 252 -17.09 -12.37 2.69
CA PRO A 252 -17.08 -13.19 3.91
C PRO A 252 -16.10 -12.70 4.98
N LYS A 253 -14.97 -12.11 4.60
CA LYS A 253 -14.02 -11.54 5.56
C LYS A 253 -14.59 -10.33 6.29
N PHE A 254 -15.45 -9.57 5.64
CA PHE A 254 -16.14 -8.46 6.28
C PHE A 254 -17.19 -8.97 7.28
N GLU A 255 -17.93 -10.02 6.92
CA GLU A 255 -18.90 -10.69 7.78
C GLU A 255 -18.23 -11.22 9.06
N GLU A 256 -17.13 -11.95 8.92
CA GLU A 256 -16.35 -12.44 10.06
C GLU A 256 -15.94 -11.32 11.03
N LEU A 257 -15.60 -10.13 10.52
CA LEU A 257 -15.17 -9.00 11.36
C LEU A 257 -16.31 -8.38 12.17
N VAL A 258 -17.49 -8.23 11.57
CA VAL A 258 -18.64 -7.64 12.27
C VAL A 258 -19.30 -8.62 13.22
N ASP A 259 -19.09 -9.93 13.06
CA ASP A 259 -19.51 -10.96 14.00
C ASP A 259 -18.71 -10.93 15.31
N ILE A 260 -17.44 -10.45 15.27
CA ILE A 260 -16.60 -10.28 16.46
C ILE A 260 -17.17 -9.17 17.37
N GLY A 261 -17.63 -8.08 16.79
CA GLY A 261 -18.15 -6.92 17.53
C GLY A 261 -18.28 -5.67 16.65
N ASP A 262 -18.54 -4.53 17.30
CA ASP A 262 -18.60 -3.27 16.58
C ASP A 262 -17.20 -2.90 16.06
N MET A 263 -17.10 -2.64 14.78
CA MET A 263 -15.86 -2.28 14.13
C MET A 263 -15.75 -0.76 13.99
N ILE A 264 -14.69 -0.19 14.53
CA ILE A 264 -14.37 1.23 14.38
C ILE A 264 -13.33 1.35 13.26
N VAL A 265 -13.64 2.14 12.25
CA VAL A 265 -12.80 2.33 11.06
C VAL A 265 -12.41 3.79 10.93
N ARG A 266 -11.14 4.03 10.64
CA ARG A 266 -10.57 5.36 10.41
C ARG A 266 -10.95 5.90 9.02
N PRO A 267 -10.80 7.23 8.77
CA PRO A 267 -11.05 7.82 7.45
C PRO A 267 -10.19 7.22 6.31
N ASP A 268 -8.99 6.73 6.63
CA ASP A 268 -8.07 6.05 5.69
C ASP A 268 -8.34 4.53 5.56
N LYS A 269 -9.50 4.07 6.02
CA LYS A 269 -9.99 2.68 5.94
C LYS A 269 -9.23 1.67 6.78
N LEU A 270 -8.38 2.10 7.68
CA LEU A 270 -7.75 1.19 8.63
C LEU A 270 -8.71 0.90 9.79
N ILE A 271 -8.76 -0.35 10.21
CA ILE A 271 -9.50 -0.76 11.40
C ILE A 271 -8.79 -0.17 12.62
N TYR A 272 -9.45 0.78 13.28
CA TYR A 272 -8.96 1.43 14.49
C TYR A 272 -9.10 0.52 15.71
N GLY A 273 -10.20 -0.20 15.81
CA GLY A 273 -10.52 -1.09 16.91
C GLY A 273 -11.76 -1.92 16.63
N ILE A 274 -11.91 -2.98 17.38
CA ILE A 274 -13.12 -3.82 17.40
C ILE A 274 -13.54 -3.93 18.86
N THR A 275 -14.82 -3.66 19.17
CA THR A 275 -15.36 -3.87 20.51
C THR A 275 -15.82 -5.31 20.61
N SER A 276 -15.33 -6.09 21.60
CA SER A 276 -15.85 -7.44 21.78
C SER A 276 -17.28 -7.38 22.38
N ASN A 277 -18.18 -8.21 21.89
CA ASN A 277 -19.51 -8.39 22.48
C ASN A 277 -19.47 -8.95 23.91
N GLU A 278 -18.29 -9.29 24.43
CA GLU A 278 -18.07 -9.89 25.76
C GLU A 278 -17.73 -8.86 26.86
N VAL A 279 -17.53 -7.58 26.51
CA VAL A 279 -17.22 -6.51 27.47
C VAL A 279 -18.46 -5.61 27.63
N ASN A 280 -19.44 -6.10 28.35
CA ASN A 280 -20.51 -5.32 28.96
C ASN A 280 -20.28 -5.23 30.47
#